data_411209be0c7499df819fd9502bbcb44f
#
_entry.id   411209be0c7499df819fd9502bbcb44f
#
_cell.length_a   1.000
_cell.length_b   1.000
_cell.length_c   1.000
_cell.angle_alpha   90.00
_cell.angle_beta   90.00
_cell.angle_gamma   90.00
#
_symmetry.space_group_name_H-M   'P 1'
#
loop_
_entity.id
_entity.type
_entity.pdbx_description
1 polymer ?
#
loop_
_entity_poly.entity_id
_entity_poly.type
_entity_poly.pdbx_seq_one_letter_code
_entity_poly.pdbx_strand_id
1 'polypeptide(L)'
;MVVPESLGSLTEFDLAIGSASTSAQFYLDNISMDYEVSGKGTTVINFEGDNLNTVYPMVAGAGAPNSGTATVVEDPERETGHVLYIDQASHYFPEFTVKLAEGKTLGDYTGMSMDMRLLKGMYGYGMYVKINGQLLNLNQNAAAYGYAENDTWKRDGVFVTFVKEGTYTALGEAVPATTIEIPNAMKDLNEITFAIGSSSGNWTAYIDNLIFTWEAKPQHIEKTPEEKKEIFTKEMEKWIGGMVYAGVNETKSVKAWNIIGNPLDKTVNDNTFNWGEYLGEVDYARTAVKIARDTVKNANVDLELFVSNTFGQYDEMGNMADELISLVNAWEEDNVTKIDGYNILLNAIYSKDVVFQEGNKTMITNLFDKLGKTGKLIRVSDLSMMVEELDGNFIAINKLTEEDRAAAASYMAFIMQEYRRLIPADKQYGISISGITETNTGYKLCPWTSDYNRNEMYEGIVDGLK
;
A
#
# COMPACT_ATOMS: atom_id res chain seq x y z
N MET A 1 -3.28 -18.26 -5.19
CA MET A 1 -4.47 -19.14 -5.29
C MET A 1 -5.26 -18.96 -4.02
N VAL A 2 -6.54 -18.70 -4.12
CA VAL A 2 -7.43 -18.62 -2.93
C VAL A 2 -8.06 -20.01 -2.76
N VAL A 3 -7.97 -20.55 -1.56
CA VAL A 3 -8.63 -21.84 -1.25
C VAL A 3 -10.14 -21.57 -1.21
N PRO A 4 -10.96 -22.35 -1.94
CA PRO A 4 -12.40 -22.20 -1.89
C PRO A 4 -12.93 -22.39 -0.47
N GLU A 5 -13.94 -21.63 -0.08
CA GLU A 5 -14.54 -21.65 1.26
C GLU A 5 -15.10 -23.05 1.63
N SER A 6 -15.58 -23.80 0.62
CA SER A 6 -16.00 -25.19 0.77
C SER A 6 -14.91 -26.16 1.26
N LEU A 7 -13.64 -25.77 1.17
CA LEU A 7 -12.49 -26.53 1.66
C LEU A 7 -11.95 -26.00 3.00
N GLY A 8 -12.51 -24.91 3.50
CA GLY A 8 -12.01 -24.21 4.69
C GLY A 8 -12.09 -24.98 6.01
N SER A 9 -12.89 -26.06 6.07
CA SER A 9 -13.01 -26.92 7.24
C SER A 9 -12.10 -28.16 7.23
N LEU A 10 -11.31 -28.35 6.16
CA LEU A 10 -10.41 -29.49 6.06
C LEU A 10 -9.17 -29.27 6.91
N THR A 11 -8.81 -30.27 7.70
CA THR A 11 -7.57 -30.29 8.49
C THR A 11 -6.38 -30.88 7.74
N GLU A 12 -6.67 -31.62 6.67
CA GLU A 12 -5.68 -32.23 5.77
C GLU A 12 -6.19 -32.16 4.33
N PHE A 13 -5.32 -31.94 3.37
CA PHE A 13 -5.65 -31.98 1.95
C PHE A 13 -4.43 -32.34 1.10
N ASP A 14 -4.66 -32.94 -0.05
CA ASP A 14 -3.63 -33.21 -1.03
C ASP A 14 -3.50 -32.02 -2.00
N LEU A 15 -2.30 -31.44 -2.11
CA LEU A 15 -1.99 -30.38 -3.07
C LEU A 15 -1.28 -30.98 -4.29
N ALA A 16 -1.93 -30.96 -5.44
CA ALA A 16 -1.30 -31.31 -6.72
C ALA A 16 -0.99 -30.05 -7.51
N ILE A 17 0.27 -29.90 -7.93
CA ILE A 17 0.72 -28.83 -8.80
C ILE A 17 1.17 -29.45 -10.13
N GLY A 18 0.59 -28.99 -11.21
CA GLY A 18 0.88 -29.54 -12.53
C GLY A 18 0.57 -28.56 -13.64
N SER A 19 0.90 -28.97 -14.85
CA SER A 19 0.62 -28.24 -16.09
C SER A 19 -0.33 -29.07 -16.97
N ALA A 20 -1.22 -28.39 -17.68
CA ALA A 20 -2.03 -29.03 -18.72
C ALA A 20 -1.20 -29.44 -19.96
N SER A 21 0.05 -29.03 -20.03
CA SER A 21 0.99 -29.42 -21.11
C SER A 21 1.63 -30.78 -20.80
N THR A 22 1.68 -31.66 -21.79
CA THR A 22 2.28 -32.97 -21.67
C THR A 22 3.82 -32.95 -21.64
N SER A 23 4.45 -31.80 -21.87
CA SER A 23 5.91 -31.63 -21.94
C SER A 23 6.46 -30.56 -21.00
N ALA A 24 5.70 -30.13 -19.99
CA ALA A 24 6.17 -29.15 -19.03
C ALA A 24 7.22 -29.75 -18.10
N GLN A 25 8.35 -29.06 -17.95
CA GLN A 25 9.35 -29.29 -16.91
C GLN A 25 9.44 -28.03 -16.07
N PHE A 26 9.40 -28.18 -14.75
CA PHE A 26 9.53 -27.04 -13.84
C PHE A 26 10.20 -27.50 -12.54
N TYR A 27 10.82 -26.53 -11.89
CA TYR A 27 11.38 -26.72 -10.57
C TYR A 27 10.41 -26.14 -9.55
N LEU A 28 10.23 -26.85 -8.43
CA LEU A 28 9.46 -26.38 -7.28
C LEU A 28 10.43 -26.14 -6.14
N ASP A 29 10.36 -24.98 -5.55
CA ASP A 29 11.11 -24.61 -4.36
C ASP A 29 10.20 -23.75 -3.46
N ASN A 30 10.37 -23.89 -2.15
CA ASN A 30 9.70 -23.09 -1.13
C ASN A 30 8.18 -22.95 -1.31
N ILE A 31 7.46 -24.09 -1.34
CA ILE A 31 6.01 -24.06 -1.27
C ILE A 31 5.64 -23.58 0.13
N SER A 32 5.22 -22.31 0.23
CA SER A 32 4.68 -21.74 1.44
C SER A 32 3.15 -21.65 1.34
N MET A 33 2.48 -21.94 2.42
CA MET A 33 1.06 -21.72 2.57
C MET A 33 0.90 -20.67 3.67
N ASP A 34 0.53 -19.46 3.28
CA ASP A 34 0.18 -18.43 4.24
C ASP A 34 -1.23 -18.67 4.71
N TYR A 35 -1.37 -18.96 5.99
CA TYR A 35 -2.64 -18.95 6.68
C TYR A 35 -2.88 -17.53 7.19
N GLU A 36 -3.60 -16.74 6.41
CA GLU A 36 -4.34 -15.65 7.03
C GLU A 36 -5.44 -16.29 7.86
N VAL A 37 -5.42 -16.07 9.15
CA VAL A 37 -6.63 -16.13 9.94
C VAL A 37 -7.51 -15.01 9.37
N SER A 38 -8.17 -15.30 8.24
CA SER A 38 -9.23 -14.44 7.77
C SER A 38 -10.29 -14.54 8.85
N GLY A 39 -10.30 -13.56 9.73
CA GLY A 39 -11.30 -13.48 10.76
C GLY A 39 -12.66 -13.14 10.17
N LYS A 40 -12.97 -13.63 8.98
CA LYS A 40 -14.25 -13.55 8.32
C LYS A 40 -15.04 -14.81 8.60
N GLY A 41 -16.25 -14.63 9.05
CA GLY A 41 -17.19 -15.71 9.22
C GLY A 41 -18.59 -15.23 8.91
N THR A 42 -19.53 -16.16 8.87
CA THR A 42 -20.91 -15.87 8.54
C THR A 42 -21.86 -16.45 9.58
N THR A 43 -22.98 -15.77 9.78
CA THR A 43 -24.18 -16.31 10.40
C THR A 43 -25.24 -16.39 9.32
N VAL A 44 -25.77 -17.58 9.08
CA VAL A 44 -26.69 -17.82 7.97
C VAL A 44 -28.07 -18.19 8.51
N ILE A 45 -29.11 -17.56 7.97
CA ILE A 45 -30.49 -18.00 8.06
C ILE A 45 -30.84 -18.53 6.67
N ASN A 46 -30.97 -19.84 6.58
CA ASN A 46 -31.61 -20.55 5.49
C ASN A 46 -32.81 -21.31 6.05
N PHE A 47 -33.68 -21.73 5.23
CA PHE A 47 -34.95 -22.35 5.66
C PHE A 47 -34.93 -23.87 5.53
N GLU A 48 -33.78 -24.46 5.28
CA GLU A 48 -33.61 -25.89 5.01
C GLU A 48 -33.94 -26.80 6.21
N GLY A 49 -33.77 -26.25 7.41
CA GLY A 49 -34.11 -26.95 8.66
C GLY A 49 -35.58 -26.83 9.09
N ASP A 50 -36.36 -25.99 8.44
CA ASP A 50 -37.75 -25.71 8.80
C ASP A 50 -38.70 -26.70 8.11
N ASN A 51 -39.84 -26.96 8.77
CA ASN A 51 -40.92 -27.71 8.14
C ASN A 51 -41.64 -26.82 7.09
N LEU A 52 -42.10 -27.45 6.01
CA LEU A 52 -42.98 -26.78 5.06
C LEU A 52 -44.21 -26.26 5.77
N ASN A 53 -44.67 -25.08 5.35
CA ASN A 53 -45.77 -24.31 5.92
C ASN A 53 -45.46 -23.68 7.32
N THR A 54 -44.21 -23.70 7.76
CA THR A 54 -43.82 -22.88 8.92
C THR A 54 -44.04 -21.41 8.58
N VAL A 55 -44.72 -20.70 9.47
CA VAL A 55 -45.00 -19.27 9.29
C VAL A 55 -44.08 -18.44 10.17
N TYR A 56 -43.37 -17.52 9.55
CA TYR A 56 -42.51 -16.56 10.24
C TYR A 56 -43.32 -15.35 10.75
N PRO A 57 -42.94 -14.80 11.91
CA PRO A 57 -43.59 -13.59 12.40
C PRO A 57 -43.44 -12.41 11.44
N MET A 58 -44.44 -11.60 11.36
CA MET A 58 -44.47 -10.40 10.54
C MET A 58 -44.63 -9.19 11.46
N VAL A 59 -43.76 -8.17 11.25
CA VAL A 59 -43.77 -6.93 12.02
C VAL A 59 -44.09 -5.75 11.15
N ALA A 60 -44.74 -4.73 11.73
CA ALA A 60 -45.01 -3.49 11.02
C ALA A 60 -43.69 -2.80 10.64
N GLY A 61 -43.55 -2.46 9.36
CA GLY A 61 -42.44 -1.67 8.80
C GLY A 61 -42.65 -0.17 8.95
N ALA A 62 -42.49 0.56 7.86
CA ALA A 62 -42.82 1.98 7.76
C ALA A 62 -44.20 2.19 7.20
N GLY A 63 -44.89 3.20 7.69
CA GLY A 63 -46.24 3.55 7.21
C GLY A 63 -47.37 2.76 7.87
N ALA A 64 -48.58 2.81 7.27
CA ALA A 64 -49.76 2.10 7.77
C ALA A 64 -49.63 0.59 7.41
N PRO A 65 -49.65 -0.29 8.39
CA PRO A 65 -49.47 -1.71 8.14
C PRO A 65 -50.68 -2.33 7.44
N ASN A 66 -50.42 -3.17 6.46
CA ASN A 66 -51.39 -4.09 5.86
C ASN A 66 -51.02 -5.53 6.21
N SER A 67 -51.89 -6.44 5.90
CA SER A 67 -51.67 -7.89 6.14
C SER A 67 -50.72 -8.50 5.10
N GLY A 68 -50.01 -9.51 5.49
CA GLY A 68 -49.22 -10.37 4.63
C GLY A 68 -48.73 -11.57 5.42
N THR A 69 -48.24 -12.58 4.73
CA THR A 69 -47.69 -13.80 5.33
C THR A 69 -46.28 -14.08 4.81
N ALA A 70 -45.46 -14.69 5.64
CA ALA A 70 -44.18 -15.23 5.28
C ALA A 70 -44.14 -16.71 5.67
N THR A 71 -44.10 -17.61 4.68
CA THR A 71 -44.28 -19.02 4.86
C THR A 71 -43.17 -19.82 4.17
N VAL A 72 -42.64 -20.81 4.86
CA VAL A 72 -41.64 -21.73 4.29
C VAL A 72 -42.31 -22.63 3.26
N VAL A 73 -41.77 -22.62 2.05
CA VAL A 73 -42.25 -23.40 0.91
C VAL A 73 -41.09 -24.12 0.22
N GLU A 74 -41.42 -25.08 -0.66
CA GLU A 74 -40.40 -25.68 -1.54
C GLU A 74 -39.77 -24.62 -2.46
N ASP A 75 -38.46 -24.72 -2.73
CA ASP A 75 -37.78 -23.84 -3.69
C ASP A 75 -38.41 -24.06 -5.07
N PRO A 76 -38.97 -23.02 -5.72
CA PRO A 76 -39.65 -23.16 -7.01
C PRO A 76 -38.72 -23.50 -8.19
N GLU A 77 -37.40 -23.48 -8.00
CA GLU A 77 -36.41 -23.78 -9.05
C GLU A 77 -35.60 -25.05 -8.77
N ARG A 78 -35.56 -25.51 -7.54
CA ARG A 78 -34.81 -26.73 -7.15
C ARG A 78 -35.77 -27.87 -6.86
N GLU A 79 -35.35 -29.09 -7.19
CA GLU A 79 -36.13 -30.29 -6.86
C GLU A 79 -36.22 -30.55 -5.33
N THR A 80 -35.29 -29.97 -4.59
CA THR A 80 -35.21 -30.05 -3.12
C THR A 80 -34.71 -28.68 -2.59
N GLY A 81 -35.13 -28.34 -1.39
CA GLY A 81 -34.75 -27.12 -0.70
C GLY A 81 -35.96 -26.31 -0.26
N HIS A 82 -35.77 -25.53 0.77
CA HIS A 82 -36.80 -24.68 1.35
C HIS A 82 -36.43 -23.22 1.26
N VAL A 83 -37.41 -22.37 0.96
CA VAL A 83 -37.30 -20.94 0.88
C VAL A 83 -38.45 -20.26 1.58
N LEU A 84 -38.29 -19.02 1.98
CA LEU A 84 -39.39 -18.23 2.55
C LEU A 84 -40.14 -17.50 1.45
N TYR A 85 -41.42 -17.81 1.30
CA TYR A 85 -42.32 -17.10 0.40
C TYR A 85 -43.06 -16.01 1.15
N ILE A 86 -42.99 -14.78 0.66
CA ILE A 86 -43.66 -13.60 1.21
C ILE A 86 -44.82 -13.26 0.30
N ASP A 87 -46.04 -13.33 0.84
CA ASP A 87 -47.25 -13.08 0.08
C ASP A 87 -47.88 -11.75 0.44
N GLN A 88 -47.84 -10.80 -0.52
CA GLN A 88 -48.50 -9.49 -0.53
C GLN A 88 -48.35 -8.69 0.78
N ALA A 89 -47.18 -8.68 1.33
CA ALA A 89 -46.86 -8.03 2.59
C ALA A 89 -46.63 -6.52 2.43
N SER A 90 -47.66 -5.73 2.26
CA SER A 90 -47.51 -4.26 2.25
C SER A 90 -47.26 -3.73 3.65
N HIS A 91 -46.13 -3.03 3.83
CA HIS A 91 -45.72 -2.42 5.11
C HIS A 91 -45.55 -3.41 6.28
N TYR A 92 -45.55 -4.71 6.02
CA TYR A 92 -45.21 -5.78 6.94
C TYR A 92 -43.95 -6.48 6.49
N PHE A 93 -43.08 -6.80 7.44
CA PHE A 93 -41.77 -7.39 7.20
C PHE A 93 -41.67 -8.69 7.95
N PRO A 94 -41.16 -9.77 7.33
CA PRO A 94 -40.78 -10.97 8.07
C PRO A 94 -39.67 -10.63 9.06
N GLU A 95 -39.81 -11.16 10.28
CA GLU A 95 -38.86 -10.95 11.37
C GLU A 95 -38.13 -12.27 11.69
N PHE A 96 -36.82 -12.16 11.85
CA PHE A 96 -35.95 -13.28 12.16
C PHE A 96 -35.23 -13.03 13.48
N THR A 97 -35.11 -14.05 14.31
CA THR A 97 -34.17 -14.00 15.44
C THR A 97 -32.82 -14.49 14.94
N VAL A 98 -31.81 -13.62 15.04
CA VAL A 98 -30.47 -13.90 14.59
C VAL A 98 -29.55 -14.03 15.80
N LYS A 99 -29.13 -15.26 16.10
CA LYS A 99 -28.10 -15.53 17.07
C LYS A 99 -26.75 -15.38 16.42
N LEU A 100 -26.01 -14.38 16.86
CA LEU A 100 -24.71 -14.07 16.30
C LEU A 100 -23.67 -15.15 16.66
N ALA A 101 -22.58 -15.22 15.91
CA ALA A 101 -21.53 -16.21 16.15
C ALA A 101 -20.96 -16.09 17.57
N GLU A 102 -20.51 -17.19 18.14
CA GLU A 102 -19.96 -17.21 19.49
C GLU A 102 -18.81 -16.20 19.67
N GLY A 103 -18.90 -15.42 20.72
CA GLY A 103 -17.92 -14.34 21.00
C GLY A 103 -18.02 -13.13 20.07
N LYS A 104 -19.03 -13.04 19.21
CA LYS A 104 -19.27 -11.90 18.31
C LYS A 104 -20.46 -11.07 18.78
N THR A 105 -20.38 -9.78 18.46
CA THR A 105 -21.45 -8.81 18.68
C THR A 105 -21.83 -8.16 17.36
N LEU A 106 -22.97 -7.49 17.31
CA LEU A 106 -23.42 -6.80 16.09
C LEU A 106 -22.38 -5.81 15.55
N GLY A 107 -21.61 -5.19 16.42
CA GLY A 107 -20.51 -4.28 16.04
C GLY A 107 -19.32 -4.95 15.34
N ASP A 108 -19.25 -6.28 15.31
CA ASP A 108 -18.23 -7.04 14.58
C ASP A 108 -18.67 -7.38 13.16
N TYR A 109 -19.96 -7.26 12.86
CA TYR A 109 -20.51 -7.58 11.55
C TYR A 109 -20.31 -6.42 10.57
N THR A 110 -19.94 -6.75 9.34
CA THR A 110 -19.63 -5.79 8.28
C THR A 110 -20.75 -5.65 7.25
N GLY A 111 -21.71 -6.53 7.27
CA GLY A 111 -22.84 -6.45 6.37
C GLY A 111 -23.68 -7.71 6.28
N MET A 112 -24.60 -7.70 5.34
CA MET A 112 -25.49 -8.79 5.05
C MET A 112 -25.68 -8.95 3.54
N SER A 113 -25.75 -10.18 3.07
CA SER A 113 -26.24 -10.55 1.74
C SER A 113 -27.52 -11.36 1.85
N MET A 114 -28.25 -11.46 0.75
CA MET A 114 -29.52 -12.19 0.68
C MET A 114 -29.79 -12.66 -0.74
N ASP A 115 -30.24 -13.90 -0.88
CA ASP A 115 -30.82 -14.38 -2.12
C ASP A 115 -32.28 -13.95 -2.19
N MET A 116 -32.70 -13.36 -3.30
CA MET A 116 -34.09 -12.97 -3.50
C MET A 116 -34.53 -13.19 -4.95
N ARG A 117 -35.73 -13.71 -5.07
CA ARG A 117 -36.51 -13.77 -6.31
C ARG A 117 -37.74 -12.86 -6.14
N LEU A 118 -37.65 -11.67 -6.72
CA LEU A 118 -38.65 -10.65 -6.56
C LEU A 118 -39.74 -10.82 -7.64
N LEU A 119 -40.96 -11.06 -7.20
CA LEU A 119 -42.12 -11.19 -8.08
C LEU A 119 -42.80 -9.84 -8.28
N LYS A 120 -42.93 -9.04 -7.23
CA LYS A 120 -43.65 -7.77 -7.26
C LYS A 120 -43.30 -6.87 -6.08
N GLY A 121 -43.27 -5.56 -6.31
CA GLY A 121 -43.57 -4.56 -5.27
C GLY A 121 -42.40 -3.94 -4.54
N MET A 122 -41.15 -4.18 -4.85
CA MET A 122 -40.01 -3.50 -4.20
C MET A 122 -39.50 -2.28 -5.01
N TYR A 123 -40.35 -1.69 -5.79
CA TYR A 123 -40.05 -0.46 -6.53
C TYR A 123 -40.73 0.76 -5.89
N GLY A 124 -40.03 1.85 -5.81
CA GLY A 124 -40.60 3.19 -5.62
C GLY A 124 -40.39 3.84 -4.27
N TYR A 125 -40.52 3.13 -3.15
CA TYR A 125 -40.47 3.74 -1.82
C TYR A 125 -39.28 3.32 -0.95
N GLY A 126 -38.48 2.40 -1.41
CA GLY A 126 -37.28 1.97 -0.69
C GLY A 126 -37.49 0.75 0.18
N MET A 127 -36.37 0.18 0.51
CA MET A 127 -36.25 -0.93 1.44
C MET A 127 -35.97 -0.41 2.85
N TYR A 128 -36.44 -1.14 3.83
CA TYR A 128 -36.25 -0.83 5.24
C TYR A 128 -35.79 -2.06 5.98
N VAL A 129 -34.97 -1.80 6.97
CA VAL A 129 -34.48 -2.81 7.90
C VAL A 129 -34.91 -2.41 9.32
N LYS A 130 -35.34 -3.35 10.12
CA LYS A 130 -35.49 -3.19 11.56
C LYS A 130 -34.49 -4.07 12.28
N ILE A 131 -33.85 -3.52 13.29
CA ILE A 131 -33.05 -4.26 14.25
C ILE A 131 -33.61 -3.98 15.63
N ASN A 132 -34.00 -5.01 16.35
CA ASN A 132 -34.67 -4.91 17.66
C ASN A 132 -35.81 -3.89 17.69
N GLY A 133 -36.64 -3.91 16.64
CA GLY A 133 -37.78 -3.04 16.49
C GLY A 133 -37.47 -1.59 16.05
N GLN A 134 -36.20 -1.17 16.04
CA GLN A 134 -35.80 0.15 15.55
C GLN A 134 -35.70 0.13 14.03
N LEU A 135 -36.40 1.03 13.37
CA LEU A 135 -36.37 1.19 11.93
C LEU A 135 -35.06 1.91 11.51
N LEU A 136 -34.29 1.25 10.66
CA LEU A 136 -33.08 1.77 10.05
C LEU A 136 -33.34 1.97 8.56
N ASN A 137 -33.33 3.21 8.12
CA ASN A 137 -33.74 3.57 6.77
C ASN A 137 -32.63 3.32 5.75
N LEU A 138 -32.87 2.46 4.78
CA LEU A 138 -31.98 2.27 3.63
C LEU A 138 -32.29 3.21 2.46
N ASN A 139 -33.45 3.83 2.45
CA ASN A 139 -33.89 4.91 1.55
C ASN A 139 -33.66 4.69 0.04
N GLN A 140 -33.59 3.44 -0.42
CA GLN A 140 -33.41 3.07 -1.84
C GLN A 140 -34.35 1.94 -2.23
N ASN A 141 -34.76 1.91 -3.48
CA ASN A 141 -35.56 0.82 -4.04
C ASN A 141 -34.73 -0.44 -4.35
N ALA A 142 -35.40 -1.55 -4.65
CA ALA A 142 -34.75 -2.83 -4.93
C ALA A 142 -33.71 -2.78 -6.08
N ALA A 143 -33.92 -1.91 -7.04
CA ALA A 143 -33.01 -1.76 -8.18
C ALA A 143 -31.62 -1.24 -7.75
N ALA A 144 -31.53 -0.39 -6.71
CA ALA A 144 -30.26 0.06 -6.16
C ALA A 144 -29.42 -1.08 -5.56
N TYR A 145 -30.08 -2.16 -5.16
CA TYR A 145 -29.45 -3.39 -4.65
C TYR A 145 -29.29 -4.46 -5.73
N GLY A 146 -29.62 -4.10 -6.98
CA GLY A 146 -29.52 -4.99 -8.14
C GLY A 146 -30.60 -6.06 -8.22
N TYR A 147 -31.71 -5.96 -7.49
CA TYR A 147 -32.87 -6.81 -7.65
C TYR A 147 -33.82 -6.22 -8.69
N ALA A 148 -34.46 -7.10 -9.45
CA ALA A 148 -35.41 -6.71 -10.47
C ALA A 148 -36.72 -7.47 -10.28
N GLU A 149 -37.84 -6.80 -10.55
CA GLU A 149 -39.19 -7.38 -10.55
C GLU A 149 -39.44 -8.19 -11.83
N ASN A 150 -38.70 -9.29 -11.97
CA ASN A 150 -38.64 -10.09 -13.20
C ASN A 150 -38.74 -11.59 -12.97
N ASP A 151 -39.13 -12.00 -11.77
CA ASP A 151 -39.31 -13.41 -11.40
C ASP A 151 -38.07 -14.28 -11.61
N THR A 152 -36.88 -13.71 -11.40
CA THR A 152 -35.60 -14.43 -11.45
C THR A 152 -34.86 -14.28 -10.13
N TRP A 153 -34.13 -15.33 -9.73
CA TRP A 153 -33.27 -15.28 -8.59
C TRP A 153 -32.07 -14.37 -8.83
N LYS A 154 -31.81 -13.50 -7.87
CA LYS A 154 -30.51 -12.92 -7.65
C LYS A 154 -29.90 -13.54 -6.39
N ARG A 155 -28.81 -14.27 -6.58
CA ARG A 155 -28.07 -14.94 -5.51
C ARG A 155 -26.80 -14.16 -5.19
N ASP A 156 -26.29 -14.33 -3.98
CA ASP A 156 -25.05 -13.71 -3.50
C ASP A 156 -25.00 -12.17 -3.63
N GLY A 157 -26.16 -11.53 -3.66
CA GLY A 157 -26.25 -10.08 -3.71
C GLY A 157 -25.83 -9.45 -2.38
N VAL A 158 -24.75 -8.65 -2.35
CA VAL A 158 -24.48 -7.76 -1.22
C VAL A 158 -25.67 -6.84 -1.06
N PHE A 159 -26.28 -6.90 0.12
CA PHE A 159 -27.52 -6.19 0.37
C PHE A 159 -27.31 -4.94 1.21
N VAL A 160 -26.58 -5.06 2.29
CA VAL A 160 -26.35 -3.99 3.25
C VAL A 160 -24.91 -4.04 3.75
N THR A 161 -24.28 -2.87 3.82
CA THR A 161 -23.01 -2.69 4.53
C THR A 161 -23.28 -2.14 5.93
N PHE A 162 -22.66 -2.70 6.95
CA PHE A 162 -22.73 -2.21 8.32
C PHE A 162 -21.47 -1.43 8.67
N VAL A 163 -21.63 -0.25 9.24
CA VAL A 163 -20.55 0.58 9.73
C VAL A 163 -20.90 1.12 11.13
N LYS A 164 -19.93 1.65 11.82
CA LYS A 164 -20.15 2.27 13.13
C LYS A 164 -20.92 3.58 12.98
N GLU A 165 -21.79 3.88 13.95
CA GLU A 165 -22.46 5.17 14.07
C GLU A 165 -21.46 6.33 14.03
N GLY A 166 -21.77 7.33 13.22
CA GLY A 166 -20.94 8.52 13.04
C GLY A 166 -19.79 8.39 12.03
N THR A 167 -19.64 7.25 11.37
CA THR A 167 -18.57 7.02 10.38
C THR A 167 -18.59 8.08 9.27
N TYR A 168 -19.73 8.29 8.64
CA TYR A 168 -19.85 9.24 7.54
C TYR A 168 -19.95 10.69 8.02
N THR A 169 -20.55 10.93 9.17
CA THR A 169 -20.57 12.28 9.77
C THR A 169 -19.16 12.77 10.09
N ALA A 170 -18.28 11.91 10.59
CA ALA A 170 -16.88 12.25 10.85
C ALA A 170 -16.10 12.60 9.58
N LEU A 171 -16.49 12.03 8.42
CA LEU A 171 -15.93 12.34 7.12
C LEU A 171 -16.58 13.57 6.45
N GLY A 172 -17.67 14.09 7.01
CA GLY A 172 -18.46 15.15 6.39
C GLY A 172 -19.25 14.70 5.17
N GLU A 173 -19.55 13.40 5.07
CA GLU A 173 -20.22 12.78 3.94
C GLU A 173 -21.61 12.26 4.30
N ALA A 174 -22.48 12.11 3.30
CA ALA A 174 -23.76 11.46 3.47
C ALA A 174 -23.61 9.93 3.54
N VAL A 175 -24.36 9.27 4.41
CA VAL A 175 -24.40 7.81 4.49
C VAL A 175 -24.86 7.23 3.14
N PRO A 176 -24.07 6.32 2.50
CA PRO A 176 -24.48 5.68 1.26
C PRO A 176 -25.80 4.92 1.43
N ALA A 177 -26.60 4.90 0.38
CA ALA A 177 -27.94 4.32 0.39
C ALA A 177 -28.02 2.83 0.78
N THR A 178 -26.94 2.08 0.54
CA THR A 178 -26.82 0.66 0.88
C THR A 178 -26.07 0.41 2.20
N THR A 179 -25.87 1.46 3.01
CA THR A 179 -25.13 1.39 4.26
C THR A 179 -26.01 1.69 5.44
N ILE A 180 -25.84 0.95 6.51
CA ILE A 180 -26.46 1.21 7.82
C ILE A 180 -25.36 1.52 8.82
N GLU A 181 -25.47 2.67 9.48
CA GLU A 181 -24.69 2.95 10.69
C GLU A 181 -25.34 2.23 11.88
N ILE A 182 -24.63 1.24 12.44
CA ILE A 182 -25.12 0.51 13.62
C ILE A 182 -25.07 1.43 14.84
N PRO A 183 -26.22 1.69 15.50
CA PRO A 183 -26.26 2.54 16.68
C PRO A 183 -25.35 2.03 17.79
N ASN A 184 -24.66 2.93 18.47
CA ASN A 184 -23.78 2.58 19.58
C ASN A 184 -24.48 1.77 20.70
N ALA A 185 -25.77 1.98 20.87
CA ALA A 185 -26.59 1.22 21.80
C ALA A 185 -26.80 -0.26 21.42
N MET A 186 -26.56 -0.62 20.16
CA MET A 186 -26.77 -1.97 19.62
C MET A 186 -25.48 -2.74 19.33
N LYS A 187 -24.35 -2.06 19.32
CA LYS A 187 -23.06 -2.68 18.90
C LYS A 187 -22.63 -3.90 19.71
N ASP A 188 -23.01 -3.96 20.99
CA ASP A 188 -22.60 -5.01 21.92
C ASP A 188 -23.62 -6.15 22.05
N LEU A 189 -24.67 -6.17 21.23
CA LEU A 189 -25.67 -7.24 21.20
C LEU A 189 -25.09 -8.50 20.57
N ASN A 190 -25.36 -9.65 21.14
CA ASN A 190 -24.98 -10.99 20.64
C ASN A 190 -26.15 -11.78 20.04
N GLU A 191 -27.36 -11.27 20.15
CA GLU A 191 -28.58 -11.75 19.53
C GLU A 191 -29.43 -10.53 19.13
N ILE A 192 -30.02 -10.56 17.95
CA ILE A 192 -30.87 -9.49 17.43
C ILE A 192 -32.17 -10.08 16.86
N THR A 193 -33.22 -9.29 16.82
CA THR A 193 -34.31 -9.48 15.88
C THR A 193 -34.04 -8.62 14.65
N PHE A 194 -34.14 -9.20 13.48
CA PHE A 194 -33.89 -8.55 12.21
C PHE A 194 -35.11 -8.70 11.30
N ALA A 195 -35.59 -7.59 10.77
CA ALA A 195 -36.68 -7.63 9.81
C ALA A 195 -36.35 -6.78 8.58
N ILE A 196 -36.77 -7.25 7.42
CA ILE A 196 -36.51 -6.56 6.15
C ILE A 196 -37.72 -6.58 5.27
N GLY A 197 -37.98 -5.49 4.58
CA GLY A 197 -39.07 -5.39 3.63
C GLY A 197 -39.13 -4.04 2.93
N SER A 198 -40.24 -3.81 2.22
CA SER A 198 -40.49 -2.59 1.48
C SER A 198 -41.70 -1.85 2.00
N SER A 199 -41.61 -0.52 2.04
CA SER A 199 -42.78 0.34 2.29
C SER A 199 -43.61 0.65 1.03
N SER A 200 -43.19 0.12 -0.10
CA SER A 200 -43.95 0.16 -1.35
C SER A 200 -45.19 -0.74 -1.28
N GLY A 201 -46.19 -0.53 -2.08
CA GLY A 201 -47.40 -1.34 -2.14
C GLY A 201 -47.26 -2.82 -1.80
N ASN A 202 -48.16 -3.67 -2.21
CA ASN A 202 -48.02 -5.10 -1.93
C ASN A 202 -46.75 -5.67 -2.59
N TRP A 203 -45.88 -6.27 -1.79
CA TRP A 203 -44.70 -6.96 -2.29
C TRP A 203 -44.82 -8.48 -2.11
N THR A 204 -44.29 -9.19 -3.08
CA THR A 204 -44.28 -10.64 -3.13
C THR A 204 -42.91 -11.10 -3.58
N ALA A 205 -42.29 -11.99 -2.84
CA ALA A 205 -40.93 -12.47 -3.13
C ALA A 205 -40.69 -13.85 -2.52
N TYR A 206 -39.71 -14.56 -3.07
CA TYR A 206 -38.99 -15.63 -2.35
C TYR A 206 -37.68 -15.06 -1.84
N ILE A 207 -37.34 -15.38 -0.62
CA ILE A 207 -36.03 -15.07 -0.04
C ILE A 207 -35.38 -16.33 0.50
N ASP A 208 -34.05 -16.36 0.45
CA ASP A 208 -33.22 -17.43 0.97
C ASP A 208 -31.85 -16.87 1.37
N ASN A 209 -31.07 -17.65 2.13
CA ASN A 209 -29.67 -17.36 2.46
C ASN A 209 -29.44 -15.92 2.94
N LEU A 210 -30.08 -15.52 4.05
CA LEU A 210 -29.71 -14.28 4.72
C LEU A 210 -28.37 -14.52 5.41
N ILE A 211 -27.30 -13.97 4.86
CA ILE A 211 -25.94 -14.20 5.29
C ILE A 211 -25.41 -12.94 5.94
N PHE A 212 -25.25 -12.94 7.24
CA PHE A 212 -24.59 -11.88 8.00
C PHE A 212 -23.11 -12.19 8.07
N THR A 213 -22.28 -11.29 7.55
CA THR A 213 -20.82 -11.43 7.50
C THR A 213 -20.17 -10.62 8.61
N TRP A 214 -19.28 -11.24 9.34
CA TRP A 214 -18.42 -10.58 10.31
C TRP A 214 -16.95 -10.72 9.91
N GLU A 215 -16.16 -9.72 10.28
CA GLU A 215 -14.70 -9.78 10.17
C GLU A 215 -14.13 -9.77 11.59
N ALA A 216 -13.21 -10.67 11.88
CA ALA A 216 -12.38 -10.48 13.04
C ALA A 216 -11.59 -9.21 12.77
N LYS A 217 -11.72 -8.23 13.65
CA LYS A 217 -10.70 -7.17 13.67
C LYS A 217 -9.38 -7.91 13.87
N PRO A 218 -8.36 -7.67 13.04
CA PRO A 218 -7.04 -8.17 13.36
C PRO A 218 -6.79 -7.72 14.81
N GLN A 219 -6.62 -8.68 15.72
CA GLN A 219 -6.16 -8.33 17.05
C GLN A 219 -4.79 -7.70 16.81
N HIS A 220 -4.72 -6.39 16.91
CA HIS A 220 -3.45 -5.70 16.90
C HIS A 220 -2.78 -6.08 18.24
N ILE A 221 -2.15 -7.25 18.25
CA ILE A 221 -1.26 -7.65 19.33
C ILE A 221 -0.04 -6.78 19.14
N GLU A 222 0.06 -5.76 19.97
CA GLU A 222 1.26 -4.93 19.96
C GLU A 222 2.45 -5.82 20.32
N LYS A 223 3.39 -5.90 19.37
CA LYS A 223 4.62 -6.67 19.55
C LYS A 223 5.53 -5.97 20.55
N THR A 224 6.24 -6.75 21.37
CA THR A 224 7.29 -6.20 22.22
C THR A 224 8.43 -5.61 21.38
N PRO A 225 9.24 -4.71 21.92
CA PRO A 225 10.42 -4.20 21.21
C PRO A 225 11.34 -5.31 20.70
N GLU A 226 11.52 -6.38 21.47
CA GLU A 226 12.33 -7.55 21.12
C GLU A 226 11.72 -8.32 19.94
N GLU A 227 10.41 -8.57 19.96
CA GLU A 227 9.70 -9.20 18.84
C GLU A 227 9.76 -8.36 17.57
N LYS A 228 9.60 -7.03 17.70
CA LYS A 228 9.73 -6.10 16.57
C LYS A 228 11.15 -6.19 16.00
N LYS A 229 12.16 -6.13 16.84
CA LYS A 229 13.58 -6.25 16.44
C LYS A 229 13.85 -7.56 15.68
N GLU A 230 13.34 -8.67 16.19
CA GLU A 230 13.50 -9.99 15.54
C GLU A 230 12.83 -10.04 14.17
N ILE A 231 11.58 -9.57 14.06
CA ILE A 231 10.83 -9.52 12.80
C ILE A 231 11.58 -8.67 11.77
N PHE A 232 11.98 -7.46 12.15
CA PHE A 232 12.67 -6.56 11.23
C PHE A 232 14.05 -7.06 10.82
N THR A 233 14.78 -7.73 11.71
CA THR A 233 16.04 -8.37 11.34
C THR A 233 15.83 -9.46 10.28
N LYS A 234 14.81 -10.32 10.44
CA LYS A 234 14.49 -11.35 9.45
C LYS A 234 14.05 -10.76 8.10
N GLU A 235 13.28 -9.68 8.12
CA GLU A 235 12.91 -9.02 6.86
C GLU A 235 14.10 -8.33 6.19
N MET A 236 15.03 -7.76 6.95
CA MET A 236 16.30 -7.27 6.39
C MET A 236 17.11 -8.41 5.77
N GLU A 237 17.23 -9.56 6.44
CA GLU A 237 17.93 -10.73 5.90
C GLU A 237 17.31 -11.18 4.57
N LYS A 238 15.99 -11.25 4.50
CA LYS A 238 15.26 -11.62 3.30
C LYS A 238 15.47 -10.61 2.15
N TRP A 239 15.32 -9.30 2.44
CA TRP A 239 15.46 -8.23 1.45
C TRP A 239 16.89 -8.06 0.97
N ILE A 240 17.80 -7.72 1.88
CA ILE A 240 19.20 -7.42 1.56
C ILE A 240 19.90 -8.68 1.04
N GLY A 241 19.72 -9.79 1.76
CA GLY A 241 20.32 -11.07 1.36
C GLY A 241 19.83 -11.51 -0.02
N GLY A 242 18.52 -11.45 -0.28
CA GLY A 242 17.94 -11.82 -1.58
C GLY A 242 18.43 -10.94 -2.73
N MET A 243 18.41 -9.62 -2.55
CA MET A 243 18.85 -8.67 -3.58
C MET A 243 20.35 -8.76 -3.86
N VAL A 244 21.17 -8.84 -2.81
CA VAL A 244 22.64 -9.00 -2.97
C VAL A 244 22.97 -10.34 -3.61
N TYR A 245 22.28 -11.42 -3.20
CA TYR A 245 22.46 -12.73 -3.82
C TYR A 245 22.17 -12.71 -5.33
N ALA A 246 21.01 -12.18 -5.73
CA ALA A 246 20.62 -12.07 -7.12
C ALA A 246 21.60 -11.21 -7.94
N GLY A 247 22.01 -10.06 -7.43
CA GLY A 247 22.90 -9.13 -8.14
C GLY A 247 24.35 -9.63 -8.22
N VAL A 248 24.84 -10.29 -7.21
CA VAL A 248 26.25 -10.67 -7.07
C VAL A 248 26.49 -12.14 -7.47
N ASN A 249 25.71 -13.05 -6.89
CA ASN A 249 25.97 -14.49 -7.08
C ASN A 249 25.41 -15.03 -8.40
N GLU A 250 24.19 -14.63 -8.75
CA GLU A 250 23.53 -15.12 -9.97
C GLU A 250 24.01 -14.37 -11.21
N THR A 251 23.90 -13.05 -11.22
CA THR A 251 24.24 -12.27 -12.42
C THR A 251 25.72 -11.94 -12.51
N LYS A 252 26.45 -11.90 -11.38
CA LYS A 252 27.86 -11.49 -11.25
C LYS A 252 28.13 -10.09 -11.82
N SER A 253 27.10 -9.27 -11.95
CA SER A 253 27.16 -7.97 -12.61
C SER A 253 27.32 -6.83 -11.61
N VAL A 254 26.82 -6.98 -10.39
CA VAL A 254 26.84 -5.94 -9.36
C VAL A 254 28.10 -6.10 -8.50
N LYS A 255 28.94 -5.05 -8.48
CA LYS A 255 30.17 -4.99 -7.68
C LYS A 255 30.10 -3.97 -6.55
N ALA A 256 29.13 -3.09 -6.59
CA ALA A 256 28.91 -2.05 -5.60
C ALA A 256 27.43 -1.92 -5.25
N TRP A 257 27.14 -1.66 -4.01
CA TRP A 257 25.78 -1.58 -3.50
C TRP A 257 25.62 -0.37 -2.57
N ASN A 258 24.57 0.43 -2.75
CA ASN A 258 24.17 1.41 -1.76
C ASN A 258 23.39 0.69 -0.67
N ILE A 259 24.09 0.29 0.38
CA ILE A 259 23.50 -0.54 1.44
C ILE A 259 22.57 0.25 2.37
N ILE A 260 22.84 1.54 2.53
CA ILE A 260 22.04 2.47 3.33
C ILE A 260 21.83 3.75 2.52
N GLY A 261 20.58 4.19 2.40
CA GLY A 261 20.19 5.41 1.70
C GLY A 261 19.63 6.46 2.65
N ASN A 262 20.07 7.70 2.46
CA ASN A 262 19.60 8.88 3.17
C ASN A 262 19.46 8.72 4.70
N PRO A 263 20.49 8.26 5.42
CA PRO A 263 20.41 8.00 6.86
C PRO A 263 20.20 9.26 7.68
N LEU A 264 20.48 10.43 7.13
CA LEU A 264 20.25 11.73 7.78
C LEU A 264 18.81 12.22 7.62
N ASP A 265 18.05 11.68 6.67
CA ASP A 265 16.63 12.00 6.52
C ASP A 265 15.81 11.21 7.54
N LYS A 266 15.25 11.93 8.52
CA LYS A 266 14.41 11.37 9.59
C LYS A 266 12.92 11.48 9.28
N THR A 267 12.56 11.87 8.06
CA THR A 267 11.16 11.97 7.64
C THR A 267 10.54 10.59 7.58
N VAL A 268 9.47 10.38 8.34
CA VAL A 268 8.66 9.15 8.31
C VAL A 268 7.33 9.46 7.65
N ASN A 269 7.02 8.72 6.61
CA ASN A 269 5.73 8.79 5.91
C ASN A 269 5.35 7.40 5.39
N ASP A 270 4.24 7.27 4.67
CA ASP A 270 3.74 5.99 4.17
C ASP A 270 4.74 5.20 3.29
N ASN A 271 5.76 5.88 2.77
CA ASN A 271 6.77 5.30 1.88
C ASN A 271 8.17 5.22 2.53
N THR A 272 8.35 5.70 3.75
CA THR A 272 9.62 5.70 4.46
C THR A 272 9.51 4.99 5.80
N PHE A 273 10.58 4.30 6.18
CA PHE A 273 10.64 3.49 7.38
C PHE A 273 11.92 3.80 8.16
N ASN A 274 11.78 4.19 9.42
CA ASN A 274 12.93 4.47 10.28
C ASN A 274 13.42 3.19 10.96
N TRP A 275 14.36 2.50 10.33
CA TRP A 275 14.97 1.28 10.85
C TRP A 275 15.65 1.47 12.21
N GLY A 276 16.22 2.65 12.46
CA GLY A 276 16.90 2.99 13.70
C GLY A 276 15.98 2.93 14.91
N GLU A 277 14.71 3.25 14.75
CA GLU A 277 13.71 3.18 15.82
C GLU A 277 13.54 1.74 16.37
N TYR A 278 13.57 0.76 15.48
CA TYR A 278 13.29 -0.64 15.83
C TYR A 278 14.56 -1.47 16.11
N LEU A 279 15.63 -1.21 15.39
CA LEU A 279 16.88 -1.96 15.48
C LEU A 279 17.96 -1.23 16.30
N GLY A 280 17.78 0.04 16.59
CA GLY A 280 18.77 0.92 17.17
C GLY A 280 19.51 1.75 16.13
N GLU A 281 19.81 3.01 16.45
CA GLU A 281 20.38 4.03 15.53
C GLU A 281 21.75 3.62 14.92
N VAL A 282 22.45 2.70 15.52
CA VAL A 282 23.73 2.17 15.05
C VAL A 282 23.57 0.74 14.53
N ASP A 283 22.80 -0.08 15.25
CA ASP A 283 22.71 -1.52 14.99
C ASP A 283 22.02 -1.86 13.68
N TYR A 284 21.08 -1.03 13.20
CA TYR A 284 20.44 -1.28 11.90
C TYR A 284 21.45 -1.27 10.75
N ALA A 285 22.40 -0.34 10.77
CA ALA A 285 23.42 -0.24 9.74
C ALA A 285 24.42 -1.38 9.84
N ARG A 286 24.85 -1.74 11.04
CA ARG A 286 25.72 -2.90 11.29
C ARG A 286 25.07 -4.19 10.81
N THR A 287 23.77 -4.36 11.09
CA THR A 287 22.98 -5.51 10.64
C THR A 287 22.92 -5.58 9.12
N ALA A 288 22.61 -4.49 8.44
CA ALA A 288 22.52 -4.41 6.98
C ALA A 288 23.87 -4.76 6.32
N VAL A 289 24.96 -4.16 6.80
CA VAL A 289 26.33 -4.44 6.29
C VAL A 289 26.70 -5.90 6.51
N LYS A 290 26.43 -6.44 7.70
CA LYS A 290 26.72 -7.84 8.03
C LYS A 290 25.98 -8.79 7.09
N ILE A 291 24.69 -8.60 6.86
CA ILE A 291 23.87 -9.42 5.95
C ILE A 291 24.48 -9.41 4.54
N ALA A 292 24.79 -8.23 4.01
CA ALA A 292 25.38 -8.11 2.68
C ALA A 292 26.72 -8.84 2.57
N ARG A 293 27.62 -8.67 3.55
CA ARG A 293 28.94 -9.32 3.58
C ARG A 293 28.81 -10.83 3.72
N ASP A 294 27.95 -11.32 4.60
CA ASP A 294 27.77 -12.76 4.80
C ASP A 294 27.16 -13.42 3.54
N THR A 295 26.28 -12.73 2.82
CA THR A 295 25.66 -13.23 1.59
C THR A 295 26.71 -13.49 0.49
N VAL A 296 27.74 -12.65 0.37
CA VAL A 296 28.78 -12.78 -0.66
C VAL A 296 30.02 -13.56 -0.21
N LYS A 297 30.11 -13.96 1.04
CA LYS A 297 31.30 -14.59 1.65
C LYS A 297 31.81 -15.80 0.85
N ASN A 298 30.91 -16.56 0.25
CA ASN A 298 31.23 -17.74 -0.54
C ASN A 298 31.29 -17.47 -2.05
N ALA A 299 30.99 -16.27 -2.49
CA ALA A 299 30.91 -15.93 -3.92
C ALA A 299 32.27 -15.54 -4.54
N ASN A 300 33.29 -15.36 -3.72
CA ASN A 300 34.62 -14.87 -4.14
C ASN A 300 34.54 -13.59 -4.98
N VAL A 301 33.66 -12.66 -4.55
CA VAL A 301 33.42 -11.34 -5.15
C VAL A 301 33.76 -10.27 -4.13
N ASP A 302 34.53 -9.29 -4.54
CA ASP A 302 34.72 -8.04 -3.79
C ASP A 302 33.49 -7.16 -4.00
N LEU A 303 32.63 -7.10 -3.00
CA LEU A 303 31.47 -6.24 -2.99
C LEU A 303 31.77 -4.96 -2.21
N GLU A 304 31.70 -3.82 -2.89
CA GLU A 304 31.87 -2.51 -2.26
C GLU A 304 30.50 -2.01 -1.75
N LEU A 305 30.46 -1.60 -0.48
CA LEU A 305 29.27 -1.11 0.17
C LEU A 305 29.36 0.40 0.39
N PHE A 306 28.39 1.11 -0.16
CA PHE A 306 28.28 2.57 -0.07
C PHE A 306 27.13 2.97 0.85
N VAL A 307 27.31 4.08 1.55
CA VAL A 307 26.19 4.86 2.11
C VAL A 307 25.87 6.00 1.16
N SER A 308 24.62 6.15 0.78
CA SER A 308 24.19 7.27 -0.07
C SER A 308 23.44 8.31 0.75
N ASN A 309 23.65 9.58 0.39
CA ASN A 309 22.86 10.68 0.93
C ASN A 309 22.61 11.75 -0.14
N THR A 310 21.42 12.35 -0.09
CA THR A 310 21.06 13.44 -0.99
C THR A 310 21.64 14.75 -0.49
N PHE A 311 22.31 15.45 -1.36
CA PHE A 311 22.84 16.79 -1.12
C PHE A 311 22.22 17.73 -2.17
N GLY A 312 21.49 18.72 -1.74
CA GLY A 312 20.66 19.45 -2.71
C GLY A 312 20.57 20.93 -2.55
N GLN A 313 20.73 21.51 -1.39
CA GLN A 313 20.53 22.95 -1.23
C GLN A 313 21.21 23.55 0.00
N TYR A 314 21.81 24.73 -0.25
CA TYR A 314 22.16 25.81 0.70
C TYR A 314 22.87 25.38 2.00
N ASP A 315 22.92 26.21 2.99
CA ASP A 315 23.71 26.16 4.24
C ASP A 315 23.87 24.80 4.94
N GLU A 316 23.02 23.83 4.64
CA GLU A 316 23.01 22.51 5.26
C GLU A 316 24.08 21.55 4.71
N MET A 317 24.58 21.76 3.49
CA MET A 317 25.52 20.82 2.86
C MET A 317 26.83 20.69 3.65
N GLY A 318 27.32 21.75 4.24
CA GLY A 318 28.55 21.73 5.03
C GLY A 318 28.43 20.87 6.26
N ASN A 319 27.32 20.96 6.97
CA ASN A 319 27.05 20.20 8.18
C ASN A 319 26.67 18.74 7.88
N MET A 320 25.89 18.50 6.84
CA MET A 320 25.48 17.16 6.44
C MET A 320 26.66 16.23 6.12
N ALA A 321 27.74 16.75 5.53
CA ALA A 321 28.93 15.94 5.28
C ALA A 321 29.59 15.47 6.59
N ASP A 322 29.72 16.37 7.57
CA ASP A 322 30.28 16.04 8.88
C ASP A 322 29.39 15.08 9.67
N GLU A 323 28.08 15.28 9.60
CA GLU A 323 27.09 14.40 10.22
C GLU A 323 27.15 12.99 9.62
N LEU A 324 27.18 12.89 8.29
CA LEU A 324 27.28 11.61 7.59
C LEU A 324 28.59 10.86 7.94
N ILE A 325 29.72 11.59 7.95
CA ILE A 325 31.02 11.05 8.33
C ILE A 325 30.98 10.55 9.78
N SER A 326 30.42 11.34 10.70
CA SER A 326 30.30 11.00 12.11
C SER A 326 29.44 9.76 12.31
N LEU A 327 28.34 9.66 11.56
CA LEU A 327 27.42 8.52 11.62
C LEU A 327 28.11 7.24 11.13
N VAL A 328 28.82 7.29 9.99
CA VAL A 328 29.57 6.14 9.47
C VAL A 328 30.68 5.73 10.44
N ASN A 329 31.39 6.67 11.04
CA ASN A 329 32.39 6.38 12.05
C ASN A 329 31.79 5.64 13.26
N ALA A 330 30.62 6.06 13.73
CA ALA A 330 29.92 5.39 14.83
C ALA A 330 29.52 3.94 14.47
N TRP A 331 29.13 3.68 13.23
CA TRP A 331 28.85 2.32 12.77
C TRP A 331 30.10 1.45 12.77
N GLU A 332 31.26 2.00 12.41
CA GLU A 332 32.54 1.31 12.30
C GLU A 332 33.32 1.16 13.61
N GLU A 333 32.84 1.76 14.72
CA GLU A 333 33.49 1.61 16.05
C GLU A 333 33.61 0.17 16.55
N ASP A 334 32.79 -0.76 16.02
CA ASP A 334 32.86 -2.18 16.33
C ASP A 334 34.08 -2.88 15.70
N ASN A 335 34.83 -2.21 14.82
CA ASN A 335 35.96 -2.74 14.04
C ASN A 335 35.63 -3.94 13.14
N VAL A 336 34.35 -4.21 12.91
CA VAL A 336 33.84 -5.30 12.06
C VAL A 336 33.02 -4.73 10.88
N THR A 337 32.17 -3.78 11.18
CA THR A 337 31.37 -3.07 10.17
C THR A 337 32.27 -2.20 9.32
N LYS A 338 32.15 -2.32 8.00
CA LYS A 338 32.94 -1.53 7.06
C LYS A 338 32.08 -1.01 5.93
N ILE A 339 32.06 0.32 5.79
CA ILE A 339 31.54 1.06 4.63
C ILE A 339 32.73 1.40 3.74
N ASP A 340 32.68 1.02 2.47
CA ASP A 340 33.79 1.24 1.54
C ASP A 340 33.76 2.63 0.93
N GLY A 341 32.59 3.24 0.80
CA GLY A 341 32.47 4.55 0.17
C GLY A 341 31.23 5.35 0.51
N TYR A 342 31.26 6.61 0.09
CA TYR A 342 30.14 7.54 0.12
C TYR A 342 29.60 7.74 -1.29
N ASN A 343 28.28 7.67 -1.44
CA ASN A 343 27.60 7.96 -2.68
C ASN A 343 26.79 9.26 -2.53
N ILE A 344 27.21 10.29 -3.21
CA ILE A 344 26.62 11.62 -3.18
C ILE A 344 25.51 11.67 -4.23
N LEU A 345 24.26 11.77 -3.82
CA LEU A 345 23.13 12.06 -4.70
C LEU A 345 23.05 13.58 -4.82
N LEU A 346 23.54 14.14 -5.95
CA LEU A 346 23.75 15.57 -6.06
C LEU A 346 22.74 16.26 -6.98
N ASN A 347 21.85 17.05 -6.39
CA ASN A 347 20.98 17.97 -7.13
C ASN A 347 21.63 19.36 -7.17
N ALA A 348 22.38 19.63 -8.23
CA ALA A 348 23.06 20.90 -8.40
C ALA A 348 22.10 21.98 -8.94
N ILE A 349 22.23 23.17 -8.39
CA ILE A 349 21.44 24.34 -8.78
C ILE A 349 22.42 25.49 -9.19
N TYR A 350 22.32 25.90 -10.42
CA TYR A 350 22.92 27.17 -10.84
C TYR A 350 21.96 28.30 -10.50
N SER A 351 22.33 29.16 -9.60
CA SER A 351 21.53 30.35 -9.24
C SER A 351 21.99 31.56 -10.00
N LYS A 352 21.06 32.37 -10.54
CA LYS A 352 21.33 33.67 -11.13
C LYS A 352 21.73 34.71 -10.08
N ASP A 353 21.43 34.49 -8.82
CA ASP A 353 21.96 35.27 -7.73
C ASP A 353 23.44 34.93 -7.50
N VAL A 354 24.31 35.91 -7.73
CA VAL A 354 25.76 35.72 -7.64
C VAL A 354 26.21 35.30 -6.24
N VAL A 355 25.55 35.80 -5.19
CA VAL A 355 25.91 35.46 -3.80
C VAL A 355 25.59 34.03 -3.51
N PHE A 356 24.39 33.58 -3.90
CA PHE A 356 24.00 32.19 -3.77
C PHE A 356 24.84 31.26 -4.62
N GLN A 357 25.17 31.65 -5.85
CA GLN A 357 26.01 30.83 -6.72
C GLN A 357 27.44 30.65 -6.19
N GLU A 358 28.05 31.67 -5.61
CA GLU A 358 29.37 31.55 -4.95
C GLU A 358 29.26 30.72 -3.66
N GLY A 359 28.14 30.81 -2.94
CA GLY A 359 27.81 29.92 -1.83
C GLY A 359 27.76 28.44 -2.26
N ASN A 360 27.03 28.15 -3.36
CA ASN A 360 26.92 26.81 -3.94
C ASN A 360 28.28 26.22 -4.32
N LYS A 361 29.15 27.02 -4.97
CA LYS A 361 30.53 26.61 -5.29
C LYS A 361 31.33 26.28 -4.03
N THR A 362 31.25 27.13 -3.02
CA THR A 362 31.92 26.91 -1.74
C THR A 362 31.47 25.61 -1.06
N MET A 363 30.16 25.34 -1.06
CA MET A 363 29.61 24.12 -0.50
C MET A 363 30.09 22.88 -1.24
N ILE A 364 30.09 22.86 -2.57
CA ILE A 364 30.60 21.73 -3.36
C ILE A 364 32.08 21.48 -3.05
N THR A 365 32.89 22.54 -2.99
CA THR A 365 34.30 22.44 -2.63
C THR A 365 34.47 21.81 -1.24
N ASN A 366 33.74 22.33 -0.26
CA ASN A 366 33.80 21.81 1.12
C ASN A 366 33.32 20.36 1.23
N LEU A 367 32.25 19.98 0.54
CA LEU A 367 31.73 18.62 0.50
C LEU A 367 32.80 17.64 0.01
N PHE A 368 33.40 17.90 -1.15
CA PHE A 368 34.42 17.02 -1.71
C PHE A 368 35.70 17.03 -0.89
N ASP A 369 36.12 18.15 -0.34
CA ASP A 369 37.31 18.22 0.54
C ASP A 369 37.12 17.37 1.82
N LYS A 370 35.96 17.47 2.47
CA LYS A 370 35.66 16.69 3.67
C LYS A 370 35.60 15.18 3.36
N LEU A 371 34.85 14.78 2.33
CA LEU A 371 34.70 13.39 1.95
C LEU A 371 36.00 12.79 1.41
N GLY A 372 36.80 13.55 0.64
CA GLY A 372 38.08 13.12 0.13
C GLY A 372 39.12 12.81 1.23
N LYS A 373 39.04 13.51 2.36
CA LYS A 373 39.87 13.29 3.54
C LYS A 373 39.56 12.02 4.32
N THR A 374 38.39 11.41 4.08
CA THR A 374 38.01 10.14 4.76
C THR A 374 38.81 8.94 4.29
N GLY A 375 39.46 9.01 3.13
CA GLY A 375 40.15 7.90 2.49
C GLY A 375 39.24 6.80 1.94
N LYS A 376 37.91 6.98 1.98
CA LYS A 376 36.93 6.08 1.40
C LYS A 376 36.69 6.37 -0.07
N LEU A 377 36.07 5.42 -0.78
CA LEU A 377 35.65 5.64 -2.19
C LEU A 377 34.56 6.71 -2.26
N ILE A 378 34.64 7.58 -3.23
CA ILE A 378 33.64 8.63 -3.44
C ILE A 378 33.00 8.45 -4.81
N ARG A 379 31.70 8.30 -4.80
CA ARG A 379 30.84 8.28 -5.98
C ARG A 379 29.92 9.48 -5.95
N VAL A 380 29.69 10.08 -7.12
CA VAL A 380 28.59 11.01 -7.32
C VAL A 380 27.56 10.35 -8.23
N SER A 381 26.33 10.25 -7.79
CA SER A 381 25.25 9.68 -8.59
C SER A 381 24.04 10.62 -8.63
N ASP A 382 23.19 10.39 -9.62
CA ASP A 382 22.03 11.24 -9.88
C ASP A 382 22.37 12.74 -10.00
N LEU A 383 23.61 13.05 -10.47
CA LEU A 383 24.02 14.43 -10.68
C LEU A 383 23.06 15.08 -11.68
N SER A 384 22.29 16.02 -11.19
CA SER A 384 21.35 16.83 -11.98
C SER A 384 21.70 18.30 -11.92
N MET A 385 21.29 19.07 -12.92
CA MET A 385 21.47 20.51 -12.97
C MET A 385 20.13 21.19 -13.23
N MET A 386 19.81 22.18 -12.43
CA MET A 386 18.68 23.09 -12.63
C MET A 386 19.15 24.53 -12.57
N VAL A 387 18.38 25.44 -13.17
CA VAL A 387 18.65 26.88 -13.13
C VAL A 387 17.58 27.59 -12.33
N GLU A 388 18.01 28.43 -11.41
CA GLU A 388 17.17 29.20 -10.51
C GLU A 388 17.25 30.70 -10.83
N GLU A 389 16.08 31.34 -10.89
CA GLU A 389 15.94 32.80 -11.01
C GLU A 389 16.26 33.51 -9.68
N LEU A 390 16.36 34.88 -9.76
CA LEU A 390 16.59 35.73 -8.59
C LEU A 390 15.50 35.63 -7.52
N ASP A 391 14.31 35.16 -7.88
CA ASP A 391 13.17 35.01 -6.97
C ASP A 391 13.09 33.61 -6.35
N GLY A 392 14.06 32.75 -6.62
CA GLY A 392 14.10 31.37 -6.10
C GLY A 392 13.29 30.34 -6.92
N ASN A 393 12.65 30.74 -8.01
CA ASN A 393 11.91 29.82 -8.86
C ASN A 393 12.81 29.16 -9.90
N PHE A 394 12.58 27.87 -10.18
CA PHE A 394 13.30 27.18 -11.25
C PHE A 394 12.78 27.58 -12.63
N ILE A 395 13.70 27.69 -13.59
CA ILE A 395 13.40 28.03 -14.99
C ILE A 395 13.15 26.74 -15.77
N ALA A 396 11.99 26.65 -16.43
CA ALA A 396 11.71 25.52 -17.33
C ALA A 396 12.66 25.55 -18.55
N ILE A 397 13.06 24.38 -19.02
CA ILE A 397 14.07 24.22 -20.10
C ILE A 397 13.75 25.05 -21.36
N ASN A 398 12.49 25.12 -21.75
CA ASN A 398 12.03 25.88 -22.91
C ASN A 398 12.06 27.41 -22.72
N LYS A 399 12.38 27.88 -21.53
CA LYS A 399 12.52 29.32 -21.20
C LYS A 399 13.95 29.74 -20.91
N LEU A 400 14.89 28.80 -20.87
CA LEU A 400 16.29 29.06 -20.65
C LEU A 400 16.88 29.78 -21.86
N THR A 401 17.64 30.86 -21.60
CA THR A 401 18.44 31.52 -22.61
C THR A 401 19.72 30.73 -22.90
N GLU A 402 20.40 31.06 -23.99
CA GLU A 402 21.73 30.49 -24.30
C GLU A 402 22.75 30.83 -23.20
N GLU A 403 22.66 32.03 -22.62
CA GLU A 403 23.52 32.48 -21.52
C GLU A 403 23.26 31.62 -20.24
N ASP A 404 22.00 31.35 -19.90
CA ASP A 404 21.63 30.48 -18.77
C ASP A 404 22.21 29.08 -18.95
N ARG A 405 22.10 28.53 -20.16
CA ARG A 405 22.61 27.20 -20.50
C ARG A 405 24.12 27.13 -20.41
N ALA A 406 24.81 28.10 -20.95
CA ALA A 406 26.28 28.20 -20.92
C ALA A 406 26.80 28.36 -19.47
N ALA A 407 26.12 29.16 -18.66
CA ALA A 407 26.48 29.35 -17.26
C ALA A 407 26.26 28.06 -16.43
N ALA A 408 25.14 27.39 -16.60
CA ALA A 408 24.89 26.11 -15.96
C ALA A 408 25.88 25.02 -16.40
N ALA A 409 26.24 24.99 -17.68
CA ALA A 409 27.28 24.08 -18.21
C ALA A 409 28.67 24.38 -17.61
N SER A 410 29.01 25.63 -17.43
CA SER A 410 30.25 26.05 -16.77
C SER A 410 30.26 25.62 -15.29
N TYR A 411 29.12 25.70 -14.63
CA TYR A 411 28.99 25.22 -13.25
C TYR A 411 29.07 23.67 -13.14
N MET A 412 28.53 22.96 -14.11
CA MET A 412 28.70 21.49 -14.21
C MET A 412 30.19 21.15 -14.37
N ALA A 413 30.90 21.84 -15.24
CA ALA A 413 32.34 21.65 -15.40
C ALA A 413 33.12 21.89 -14.10
N PHE A 414 32.77 22.96 -13.36
CA PHE A 414 33.34 23.26 -12.05
C PHE A 414 33.13 22.10 -11.07
N ILE A 415 31.91 21.56 -10.93
CA ILE A 415 31.61 20.45 -10.04
C ILE A 415 32.51 19.26 -10.34
N MET A 416 32.66 18.88 -11.62
CA MET A 416 33.49 17.75 -12.04
C MET A 416 34.99 18.00 -11.81
N GLN A 417 35.45 19.21 -12.05
CA GLN A 417 36.84 19.62 -11.77
C GLN A 417 37.13 19.55 -10.27
N GLU A 418 36.25 20.05 -9.41
CA GLU A 418 36.40 19.97 -7.96
C GLU A 418 36.43 18.54 -7.45
N TYR A 419 35.57 17.67 -7.98
CA TYR A 419 35.59 16.23 -7.66
C TYR A 419 36.98 15.64 -8.01
N ARG A 420 37.48 15.89 -9.20
CA ARG A 420 38.80 15.38 -9.63
C ARG A 420 39.95 15.97 -8.83
N ARG A 421 39.85 17.22 -8.45
CA ARG A 421 40.89 17.94 -7.71
C ARG A 421 40.99 17.51 -6.25
N LEU A 422 39.86 17.30 -5.58
CA LEU A 422 39.77 17.12 -4.13
C LEU A 422 39.68 15.66 -3.70
N ILE A 423 39.16 14.81 -4.54
CA ILE A 423 39.11 13.37 -4.25
C ILE A 423 40.41 12.72 -4.79
N PRO A 424 41.17 11.99 -3.95
CA PRO A 424 42.34 11.24 -4.42
C PRO A 424 41.99 10.32 -5.60
N ALA A 425 42.85 10.23 -6.59
CA ALA A 425 42.57 9.51 -7.85
C ALA A 425 42.19 8.03 -7.64
N ASP A 426 42.78 7.36 -6.66
CA ASP A 426 42.48 5.97 -6.28
C ASP A 426 41.17 5.84 -5.46
N LYS A 427 40.53 6.95 -5.10
CA LYS A 427 39.26 7.04 -4.38
C LYS A 427 38.11 7.56 -5.25
N GLN A 428 38.38 7.97 -6.47
CA GLN A 428 37.38 8.40 -7.44
C GLN A 428 36.63 7.17 -8.01
N TYR A 429 35.44 6.88 -7.47
CA TYR A 429 34.66 5.72 -7.95
C TYR A 429 33.91 6.03 -9.26
N GLY A 430 33.48 7.27 -9.44
CA GLY A 430 32.87 7.74 -10.67
C GLY A 430 31.72 8.74 -10.47
N ILE A 431 31.26 9.28 -11.58
CA ILE A 431 30.12 10.22 -11.65
C ILE A 431 29.08 9.66 -12.60
N SER A 432 27.82 9.63 -12.20
CA SER A 432 26.68 9.36 -13.06
C SER A 432 25.69 10.54 -13.05
N ILE A 433 25.11 10.80 -14.21
CA ILE A 433 24.22 11.96 -14.45
C ILE A 433 22.77 11.47 -14.46
N SER A 434 21.88 12.27 -13.84
CA SER A 434 20.45 11.99 -13.80
C SER A 434 19.78 12.47 -15.09
N GLY A 435 19.51 11.53 -15.97
CA GLY A 435 18.87 11.80 -17.26
C GLY A 435 19.85 12.02 -18.40
N ILE A 436 19.46 11.61 -19.59
CA ILE A 436 20.25 11.73 -20.81
C ILE A 436 19.68 12.83 -21.71
N THR A 437 18.35 12.88 -21.82
CA THR A 437 17.64 13.80 -22.71
C THR A 437 16.75 14.76 -21.93
N GLU A 438 16.72 16.00 -22.35
CA GLU A 438 15.83 17.02 -21.81
C GLU A 438 14.38 16.77 -22.18
N THR A 439 13.47 17.23 -21.33
CA THR A 439 12.04 17.34 -21.63
C THR A 439 11.68 18.82 -21.71
N ASN A 440 11.01 19.26 -22.75
CA ASN A 440 10.75 20.69 -23.02
C ASN A 440 10.08 21.45 -21.85
N THR A 441 9.28 20.77 -21.04
CA THR A 441 8.58 21.35 -19.88
C THR A 441 9.24 21.04 -18.55
N GLY A 442 10.35 20.30 -18.56
CA GLY A 442 11.11 19.95 -17.36
C GLY A 442 12.02 21.08 -16.90
N TYR A 443 12.68 20.87 -15.78
CA TYR A 443 13.64 21.80 -15.18
C TYR A 443 15.07 21.26 -15.20
N LYS A 444 15.26 19.95 -15.39
CA LYS A 444 16.57 19.31 -15.36
C LYS A 444 17.27 19.42 -16.71
N LEU A 445 18.41 20.10 -16.73
CA LEU A 445 19.31 20.13 -17.87
C LEU A 445 20.00 18.78 -18.02
N CYS A 446 19.95 18.24 -19.23
CA CYS A 446 20.58 16.99 -19.63
C CYS A 446 21.55 17.22 -20.79
N PRO A 447 22.51 16.30 -21.06
CA PRO A 447 23.52 16.48 -22.10
C PRO A 447 22.98 16.41 -23.53
N TRP A 448 21.76 15.98 -23.75
CA TRP A 448 21.10 15.99 -25.06
C TRP A 448 19.74 16.69 -24.99
N THR A 449 19.41 17.39 -26.05
CA THR A 449 18.08 17.98 -26.25
C THR A 449 17.04 16.87 -26.44
N SER A 450 15.75 17.24 -26.43
CA SER A 450 14.63 16.33 -26.77
C SER A 450 14.77 15.70 -28.17
N ASP A 451 15.48 16.35 -29.09
CA ASP A 451 15.75 15.90 -30.46
C ASP A 451 17.09 15.13 -30.57
N TYR A 452 17.66 14.71 -29.46
CA TYR A 452 18.91 13.96 -29.35
C TYR A 452 20.16 14.67 -29.89
N ASN A 453 20.16 15.99 -29.93
CA ASN A 453 21.35 16.78 -30.23
C ASN A 453 22.15 17.07 -28.96
N ARG A 454 23.49 17.09 -29.06
CA ARG A 454 24.36 17.57 -27.98
C ARG A 454 24.14 19.05 -27.76
N ASN A 455 24.19 19.46 -26.52
CA ASN A 455 23.99 20.83 -26.10
C ASN A 455 25.15 21.33 -25.21
N GLU A 456 25.03 22.53 -24.66
CA GLU A 456 26.03 23.17 -23.80
C GLU A 456 26.36 22.31 -22.57
N MET A 457 25.38 21.61 -22.01
CA MET A 457 25.58 20.72 -20.86
C MET A 457 26.53 19.56 -21.21
N TYR A 458 26.43 19.00 -22.42
CA TYR A 458 27.38 18.00 -22.90
C TYR A 458 28.81 18.56 -22.96
N GLU A 459 28.98 19.79 -23.43
CA GLU A 459 30.28 20.48 -23.48
C GLU A 459 30.80 20.70 -22.06
N GLY A 460 29.99 21.19 -21.14
CA GLY A 460 30.36 21.35 -19.73
C GLY A 460 30.84 20.06 -19.05
N ILE A 461 30.19 18.95 -19.32
CA ILE A 461 30.62 17.63 -18.83
C ILE A 461 31.99 17.26 -19.40
N VAL A 462 32.20 17.43 -20.72
CA VAL A 462 33.48 17.11 -21.37
C VAL A 462 34.60 17.98 -20.84
N ASP A 463 34.35 19.26 -20.65
CA ASP A 463 35.35 20.21 -20.12
C ASP A 463 35.71 19.92 -18.66
N GLY A 464 34.75 19.50 -17.86
CA GLY A 464 34.96 19.05 -16.48
C GLY A 464 35.81 17.79 -16.37
N LEU A 465 35.82 16.94 -17.39
CA LEU A 465 36.59 15.69 -17.42
C LEU A 465 38.01 15.85 -18.01
N LYS A 466 38.37 16.96 -18.61
CA LYS A 466 39.73 17.26 -19.07
C LYS A 466 40.64 17.57 -17.88
#